data_7d2a7884389f480e4e0636975bc19774
#
_entry.id   7d2a7884389f480e4e0636975bc19774
#
_cell.length_a   1.000
_cell.length_b   1.000
_cell.length_c   1.000
_cell.angle_alpha   90.00
_cell.angle_beta   90.00
_cell.angle_gamma   90.00
#
_symmetry.space_group_name_H-M   'P 1'
#
loop_
_entity.id
_entity.type
_entity.pdbx_description
1 polymer ?
#
loop_
_entity_poly.entity_id
_entity_poly.type
_entity_poly.pdbx_seq_one_letter_code
_entity_poly.pdbx_strand_id
1 'polypeptide(L)'
;MSEQPDQMQQATNSPRKKAGLRWRRPSFPIVCAAMAAESVAANVVHPVEPTFYISLALPDWIFGVAFASMALGLFLFAPFWGLVSDRIGRVRTLALTAVLYGLAQLAFLVSTTVPSIIVARFAAGATCAGFGVAAMAYVADISDARTCGHNMTLLAAVQSAATAMGYLVGGVVGQNDPGHSFILQFFILLLVAGMALLLLAEGGTFERAQEPLTLGRANPLAALAGTRELLSPWMCAFLTSTVLACVASSAFDNSFNYYLRDQFSFPTTYNGYIYAAVGVLGLLANLTVGLRLQRARDGERALGGVLACAAVLLASTVFAVNMPVYLGLNIAFYIFNTLYVPMMQALSIQGDTGGHGKIAGLFQSAKSVGMVAGSLAAGFVYEASPQLPFVMAAVSFALAAGAIAVARKIALARGRRR
;
A
#
# COMPACT_ATOMS: atom_id res chain seq x y z
N MET A 1 -28.67 67.67 9.02
CA MET A 1 -29.90 67.10 8.47
C MET A 1 -29.41 65.95 7.58
N SER A 2 -29.55 64.78 8.15
CA SER A 2 -30.26 63.58 7.74
C SER A 2 -29.55 62.92 6.56
N GLU A 3 -29.17 61.64 6.57
CA GLU A 3 -29.81 60.40 7.03
C GLU A 3 -28.76 59.31 7.09
N GLN A 4 -28.60 58.65 8.21
CA GLN A 4 -28.27 57.22 8.28
C GLN A 4 -29.47 56.55 8.93
N PRO A 5 -30.10 55.57 8.28
CA PRO A 5 -30.20 54.24 8.86
C PRO A 5 -30.30 53.17 7.78
N ASP A 6 -29.36 52.24 7.69
CA ASP A 6 -29.57 50.90 7.05
C ASP A 6 -28.41 49.93 7.25
N GLN A 7 -27.70 50.00 8.37
CA GLN A 7 -26.68 49.00 8.69
C GLN A 7 -27.06 47.99 9.80
N MET A 8 -28.34 47.88 10.16
CA MET A 8 -28.77 47.07 11.30
C MET A 8 -29.60 45.82 10.95
N GLN A 9 -29.62 45.38 9.68
CA GLN A 9 -30.40 44.18 9.27
C GLN A 9 -29.62 43.07 8.57
N GLN A 10 -28.29 43.06 8.55
CA GLN A 10 -27.51 41.95 7.95
C GLN A 10 -26.85 40.97 8.95
N ALA A 11 -27.20 41.00 10.21
CA ALA A 11 -26.58 40.22 11.27
C ALA A 11 -27.42 39.01 11.77
N THR A 12 -28.25 38.37 10.95
CA THR A 12 -29.03 37.19 11.39
C THR A 12 -29.23 36.11 10.31
N ASN A 13 -28.14 35.71 9.60
CA ASN A 13 -28.18 34.51 8.81
C ASN A 13 -26.85 33.72 8.91
N SER A 14 -26.42 33.40 10.13
CA SER A 14 -25.44 32.34 10.29
C SER A 14 -26.17 30.99 10.13
N PRO A 15 -25.73 30.10 9.22
CA PRO A 15 -26.35 28.79 9.09
C PRO A 15 -26.26 28.05 10.42
N ARG A 16 -27.41 27.70 11.01
CA ARG A 16 -27.51 26.85 12.18
C ARG A 16 -26.62 25.61 11.98
N LYS A 17 -25.46 25.55 12.65
CA LYS A 17 -24.69 24.34 12.82
C LYS A 17 -25.64 23.28 13.36
N LYS A 18 -26.01 22.31 12.52
CA LYS A 18 -26.74 21.11 12.98
C LYS A 18 -25.98 20.56 14.17
N ALA A 19 -26.65 20.47 15.33
CA ALA A 19 -26.10 19.87 16.54
C ALA A 19 -25.73 18.41 16.26
N GLY A 20 -24.52 18.17 15.77
CA GLY A 20 -23.93 16.83 15.68
C GLY A 20 -23.76 16.26 17.09
N LEU A 21 -23.82 14.95 17.23
CA LEU A 21 -23.64 14.27 18.51
C LEU A 21 -22.38 14.83 19.20
N ARG A 22 -22.55 15.31 20.40
CA ARG A 22 -21.61 16.16 21.16
C ARG A 22 -20.23 15.52 21.45
N TRP A 23 -20.05 14.21 21.22
CA TRP A 23 -18.81 13.45 21.39
C TRP A 23 -18.00 13.24 20.11
N ARG A 24 -18.56 13.51 18.93
CA ARG A 24 -17.81 13.42 17.67
C ARG A 24 -16.92 14.64 17.52
N ARG A 25 -15.61 14.40 17.39
CA ARG A 25 -14.63 15.45 17.13
C ARG A 25 -13.66 15.00 16.05
N PRO A 26 -13.14 15.90 15.22
CA PRO A 26 -11.97 15.60 14.41
C PRO A 26 -10.82 15.18 15.33
N SER A 27 -10.27 14.00 15.14
CA SER A 27 -9.28 13.45 16.07
C SER A 27 -8.25 12.61 15.33
N PHE A 28 -7.01 13.09 15.36
CA PHE A 28 -5.86 12.36 14.79
C PHE A 28 -5.62 11.01 15.50
N PRO A 29 -5.63 10.90 16.84
CA PRO A 29 -5.47 9.60 17.50
C PRO A 29 -6.53 8.56 17.12
N ILE A 30 -7.78 8.96 16.91
CA ILE A 30 -8.87 8.04 16.57
C ILE A 30 -8.70 7.53 15.12
N VAL A 31 -8.33 8.40 14.16
CA VAL A 31 -8.06 7.93 12.80
C VAL A 31 -6.81 7.06 12.73
N CYS A 32 -5.79 7.32 13.55
CA CYS A 32 -4.64 6.42 13.69
C CYS A 32 -5.04 5.05 14.24
N ALA A 33 -5.90 5.00 15.25
CA ALA A 33 -6.41 3.74 15.79
C ALA A 33 -7.27 2.98 14.76
N ALA A 34 -8.12 3.68 14.00
CA ALA A 34 -8.89 3.08 12.92
C ALA A 34 -7.99 2.54 11.80
N MET A 35 -6.94 3.29 11.41
CA MET A 35 -5.96 2.86 10.44
C MET A 35 -5.13 1.67 10.93
N ALA A 36 -4.75 1.65 12.22
CA ALA A 36 -4.07 0.51 12.82
C ALA A 36 -4.95 -0.75 12.77
N ALA A 37 -6.21 -0.64 13.18
CA ALA A 37 -7.15 -1.76 13.19
C ALA A 37 -7.42 -2.27 11.76
N GLU A 38 -7.58 -1.37 10.79
CA GLU A 38 -7.72 -1.74 9.37
C GLU A 38 -6.46 -2.43 8.84
N SER A 39 -5.28 -1.92 9.17
CA SER A 39 -4.02 -2.53 8.72
C SER A 39 -3.78 -3.90 9.35
N VAL A 40 -4.18 -4.10 10.61
CA VAL A 40 -4.24 -5.44 11.20
C VAL A 40 -5.19 -6.32 10.39
N ALA A 41 -6.42 -5.86 10.16
CA ALA A 41 -7.43 -6.61 9.40
C ALA A 41 -6.95 -6.98 8.00
N ALA A 42 -6.40 -6.02 7.24
CA ALA A 42 -5.91 -6.23 5.89
C ALA A 42 -4.84 -7.33 5.79
N ASN A 43 -4.06 -7.53 6.86
CA ASN A 43 -2.94 -8.47 6.87
C ASN A 43 -3.21 -9.79 7.63
N VAL A 44 -4.36 -9.92 8.31
CA VAL A 44 -4.75 -11.15 9.03
C VAL A 44 -4.93 -12.34 8.08
N VAL A 45 -5.39 -12.12 6.86
CA VAL A 45 -5.67 -13.21 5.90
C VAL A 45 -4.42 -13.67 5.15
N HIS A 46 -3.43 -12.81 4.95
CA HIS A 46 -2.26 -13.15 4.14
C HIS A 46 -1.50 -14.43 4.55
N PRO A 47 -1.24 -14.73 5.84
CA PRO A 47 -0.54 -15.95 6.22
C PRO A 47 -1.32 -17.23 5.90
N VAL A 48 -2.65 -17.15 5.83
CA VAL A 48 -3.53 -18.30 5.62
C VAL A 48 -3.89 -18.53 4.14
N GLU A 49 -3.68 -17.54 3.26
CA GLU A 49 -4.01 -17.64 1.83
C GLU A 49 -3.39 -18.87 1.15
N PRO A 50 -2.10 -19.21 1.35
CA PRO A 50 -1.52 -20.40 0.74
C PRO A 50 -2.24 -21.69 1.16
N THR A 51 -2.53 -21.82 2.47
CA THR A 51 -3.26 -22.98 2.98
C THR A 51 -4.66 -23.07 2.42
N PHE A 52 -5.33 -21.92 2.23
CA PHE A 52 -6.66 -21.85 1.62
C PHE A 52 -6.63 -22.31 0.16
N TYR A 53 -5.68 -21.83 -0.67
CA TYR A 53 -5.56 -22.26 -2.08
C TYR A 53 -5.24 -23.76 -2.21
N ILE A 54 -4.32 -24.27 -1.40
CA ILE A 54 -3.93 -25.69 -1.41
C ILE A 54 -5.10 -26.57 -0.97
N SER A 55 -5.89 -26.15 0.04
CA SER A 55 -7.06 -26.92 0.51
C SER A 55 -8.15 -27.07 -0.55
N LEU A 56 -8.23 -26.15 -1.50
CA LEU A 56 -9.15 -26.18 -2.63
C LEU A 56 -8.57 -26.92 -3.85
N ALA A 57 -7.37 -27.48 -3.74
CA ALA A 57 -6.65 -28.13 -4.85
C ALA A 57 -6.58 -27.25 -6.12
N LEU A 58 -6.36 -25.94 -5.94
CA LEU A 58 -6.24 -24.99 -7.03
C LEU A 58 -4.84 -25.03 -7.65
N PRO A 59 -4.68 -24.63 -8.92
CA PRO A 59 -3.36 -24.51 -9.55
C PRO A 59 -2.44 -23.57 -8.80
N ASP A 60 -1.14 -23.86 -8.77
CA ASP A 60 -0.16 -23.06 -8.03
C ASP A 60 -0.11 -21.59 -8.46
N TRP A 61 -0.31 -21.29 -9.74
CA TRP A 61 -0.33 -19.91 -10.23
C TRP A 61 -1.43 -19.02 -9.64
N ILE A 62 -2.43 -19.61 -8.95
CA ILE A 62 -3.58 -18.86 -8.39
C ILE A 62 -3.14 -17.76 -7.43
N PHE A 63 -2.10 -17.98 -6.61
CA PHE A 63 -1.66 -16.97 -5.64
C PHE A 63 -1.24 -15.67 -6.34
N GLY A 64 -0.54 -15.78 -7.46
CA GLY A 64 -0.07 -14.62 -8.22
C GLY A 64 -1.21 -13.89 -8.91
N VAL A 65 -2.14 -14.61 -9.54
CA VAL A 65 -3.31 -14.02 -10.22
C VAL A 65 -4.27 -13.39 -9.22
N ALA A 66 -4.51 -14.03 -8.08
CA ALA A 66 -5.39 -13.50 -7.03
C ALA A 66 -4.84 -12.17 -6.46
N PHE A 67 -3.55 -12.11 -6.15
CA PHE A 67 -2.93 -10.87 -5.67
C PHE A 67 -2.89 -9.79 -6.77
N ALA A 68 -2.56 -10.14 -8.00
CA ALA A 68 -2.58 -9.21 -9.12
C ALA A 68 -3.98 -8.62 -9.36
N SER A 69 -5.04 -9.42 -9.22
CA SER A 69 -6.42 -8.97 -9.32
C SER A 69 -6.76 -7.96 -8.23
N MET A 70 -6.33 -8.21 -6.99
CA MET A 70 -6.48 -7.27 -5.88
C MET A 70 -5.72 -5.96 -6.13
N ALA A 71 -4.46 -6.05 -6.56
CA ALA A 71 -3.64 -4.88 -6.86
C ALA A 71 -4.22 -4.04 -8.01
N LEU A 72 -4.80 -4.70 -9.03
CA LEU A 72 -5.50 -4.04 -10.13
C LEU A 72 -6.76 -3.31 -9.65
N GLY A 73 -7.56 -3.95 -8.80
CA GLY A 73 -8.74 -3.32 -8.18
C GLY A 73 -8.36 -2.07 -7.39
N LEU A 74 -7.32 -2.17 -6.56
CA LEU A 74 -6.78 -1.06 -5.78
C LEU A 74 -6.35 0.11 -6.68
N PHE A 75 -5.61 -0.18 -7.75
CA PHE A 75 -5.14 0.84 -8.69
C PHE A 75 -6.29 1.56 -9.41
N LEU A 76 -7.24 0.79 -9.96
CA LEU A 76 -8.32 1.35 -10.77
C LEU A 76 -9.31 2.18 -9.94
N PHE A 77 -9.57 1.77 -8.69
CA PHE A 77 -10.62 2.38 -7.86
C PHE A 77 -10.11 3.45 -6.89
N ALA A 78 -8.80 3.61 -6.69
CA ALA A 78 -8.28 4.66 -5.82
C ALA A 78 -8.74 6.08 -6.21
N PRO A 79 -8.69 6.53 -7.49
CA PRO A 79 -9.19 7.84 -7.89
C PRO A 79 -10.71 7.97 -7.74
N PHE A 80 -11.47 6.89 -8.02
CA PHE A 80 -12.91 6.86 -7.82
C PHE A 80 -13.29 7.14 -6.37
N TRP A 81 -12.63 6.46 -5.42
CA TRP A 81 -12.88 6.68 -4.00
C TRP A 81 -12.44 8.05 -3.52
N GLY A 82 -11.44 8.67 -4.13
CA GLY A 82 -11.09 10.06 -3.89
C GLY A 82 -12.28 10.98 -4.17
N LEU A 83 -12.88 10.86 -5.35
CA LEU A 83 -14.06 11.66 -5.74
C LEU A 83 -15.29 11.35 -4.87
N VAL A 84 -15.51 10.09 -4.52
CA VAL A 84 -16.59 9.70 -3.61
C VAL A 84 -16.38 10.31 -2.23
N SER A 85 -15.17 10.24 -1.70
CA SER A 85 -14.78 10.80 -0.41
C SER A 85 -14.97 12.31 -0.34
N ASP A 86 -14.65 13.03 -1.43
CA ASP A 86 -14.91 14.48 -1.54
C ASP A 86 -16.41 14.82 -1.55
N ARG A 87 -17.24 13.89 -1.95
CA ARG A 87 -18.68 14.13 -2.11
C ARG A 87 -19.52 13.72 -0.90
N ILE A 88 -19.31 12.51 -0.38
CA ILE A 88 -20.11 11.98 0.74
C ILE A 88 -19.50 12.24 2.11
N GLY A 89 -18.22 12.62 2.13
CA GLY A 89 -17.43 12.87 3.35
C GLY A 89 -16.42 11.78 3.63
N ARG A 90 -15.33 12.15 4.30
CA ARG A 90 -14.20 11.27 4.65
C ARG A 90 -14.65 10.13 5.57
N VAL A 91 -15.36 10.49 6.65
CA VAL A 91 -15.81 9.55 7.68
C VAL A 91 -16.78 8.50 7.12
N ARG A 92 -17.71 8.94 6.27
CA ARG A 92 -18.65 8.00 5.64
C ARG A 92 -17.96 7.07 4.67
N THR A 93 -16.97 7.56 3.93
CA THR A 93 -16.18 6.75 2.99
C THR A 93 -15.36 5.73 3.75
N LEU A 94 -14.70 6.09 4.85
CA LEU A 94 -13.98 5.15 5.73
C LEU A 94 -14.89 3.99 6.17
N ALA A 95 -16.08 4.32 6.68
CA ALA A 95 -17.00 3.29 7.17
C ALA A 95 -17.54 2.40 6.04
N LEU A 96 -17.97 3.01 4.93
CA LEU A 96 -18.50 2.28 3.78
C LEU A 96 -17.47 1.32 3.19
N THR A 97 -16.25 1.80 2.98
CA THR A 97 -15.19 0.98 2.36
C THR A 97 -14.68 -0.11 3.29
N ALA A 98 -14.65 0.11 4.61
CA ALA A 98 -14.33 -0.93 5.59
C ALA A 98 -15.37 -2.08 5.52
N VAL A 99 -16.67 -1.76 5.50
CA VAL A 99 -17.72 -2.79 5.39
C VAL A 99 -17.65 -3.51 4.06
N LEU A 100 -17.52 -2.79 2.93
CA LEU A 100 -17.44 -3.40 1.60
C LEU A 100 -16.21 -4.28 1.45
N TYR A 101 -15.06 -3.87 2.02
CA TYR A 101 -13.85 -4.69 2.03
C TYR A 101 -14.05 -5.98 2.82
N GLY A 102 -14.67 -5.89 4.00
CA GLY A 102 -15.02 -7.07 4.79
C GLY A 102 -15.94 -8.04 4.06
N LEU A 103 -16.97 -7.53 3.38
CA LEU A 103 -17.87 -8.35 2.56
C LEU A 103 -17.15 -8.99 1.36
N ALA A 104 -16.26 -8.27 0.70
CA ALA A 104 -15.45 -8.82 -0.40
C ALA A 104 -14.52 -9.95 0.09
N GLN A 105 -13.98 -9.84 1.29
CA GLN A 105 -13.16 -10.90 1.90
C GLN A 105 -13.98 -12.12 2.34
N LEU A 106 -15.22 -11.93 2.80
CA LEU A 106 -16.14 -13.06 3.03
C LEU A 106 -16.55 -13.72 1.70
N ALA A 107 -16.74 -12.94 0.63
CA ALA A 107 -16.97 -13.50 -0.70
C ALA A 107 -15.76 -14.31 -1.18
N PHE A 108 -14.53 -13.89 -0.85
CA PHE A 108 -13.33 -14.66 -1.11
C PHE A 108 -13.31 -15.97 -0.32
N LEU A 109 -13.65 -15.97 0.96
CA LEU A 109 -13.72 -17.17 1.80
C LEU A 109 -14.66 -18.24 1.22
N VAL A 110 -15.82 -17.85 0.69
CA VAL A 110 -16.78 -18.80 0.11
C VAL A 110 -16.50 -19.15 -1.34
N SER A 111 -15.47 -18.56 -1.94
CA SER A 111 -15.07 -18.82 -3.33
C SER A 111 -14.33 -20.16 -3.44
N THR A 112 -14.80 -21.04 -4.32
CA THR A 112 -14.23 -22.37 -4.55
C THR A 112 -13.65 -22.55 -5.95
N THR A 113 -13.85 -21.58 -6.85
CA THR A 113 -13.40 -21.64 -8.24
C THR A 113 -12.46 -20.49 -8.56
N VAL A 114 -11.56 -20.69 -9.52
CA VAL A 114 -10.62 -19.64 -9.97
C VAL A 114 -11.34 -18.36 -10.35
N PRO A 115 -12.41 -18.33 -11.18
CA PRO A 115 -13.09 -17.09 -11.52
C PRO A 115 -13.70 -16.37 -10.32
N SER A 116 -14.31 -17.10 -9.37
CA SER A 116 -14.91 -16.49 -8.17
C SER A 116 -13.85 -15.85 -7.28
N ILE A 117 -12.68 -16.49 -7.13
CA ILE A 117 -11.52 -15.96 -6.39
C ILE A 117 -11.03 -14.66 -7.04
N ILE A 118 -10.84 -14.66 -8.36
CA ILE A 118 -10.39 -13.47 -9.11
C ILE A 118 -11.33 -12.29 -8.89
N VAL A 119 -12.65 -12.53 -9.01
CA VAL A 119 -13.66 -11.47 -8.82
C VAL A 119 -13.69 -10.97 -7.38
N ALA A 120 -13.66 -11.88 -6.39
CA ALA A 120 -13.66 -11.51 -4.98
C ALA A 120 -12.40 -10.72 -4.59
N ARG A 121 -11.23 -11.12 -5.07
CA ARG A 121 -9.95 -10.43 -4.84
C ARG A 121 -9.92 -9.07 -5.52
N PHE A 122 -10.43 -8.96 -6.75
CA PHE A 122 -10.58 -7.66 -7.42
C PHE A 122 -11.49 -6.72 -6.62
N ALA A 123 -12.66 -7.21 -6.17
CA ALA A 123 -13.58 -6.44 -5.34
C ALA A 123 -12.95 -6.03 -4.01
N ALA A 124 -12.18 -6.93 -3.38
CA ALA A 124 -11.42 -6.63 -2.16
C ALA A 124 -10.42 -5.48 -2.38
N GLY A 125 -9.66 -5.51 -3.48
CA GLY A 125 -8.73 -4.44 -3.83
C GLY A 125 -9.45 -3.12 -4.15
N ALA A 126 -10.52 -3.19 -4.92
CA ALA A 126 -11.33 -2.01 -5.28
C ALA A 126 -11.90 -1.30 -4.05
N THR A 127 -12.30 -2.03 -3.02
CA THR A 127 -12.88 -1.47 -1.78
C THR A 127 -11.82 -1.05 -0.77
N CYS A 128 -10.73 -1.83 -0.61
CA CYS A 128 -9.60 -1.49 0.25
C CYS A 128 -8.95 -0.14 -0.12
N ALA A 129 -8.86 0.17 -1.44
CA ALA A 129 -8.35 1.45 -1.93
C ALA A 129 -9.04 2.65 -1.29
N GLY A 130 -10.34 2.56 -1.08
CA GLY A 130 -11.15 3.66 -0.57
C GLY A 130 -10.84 4.02 0.88
N PHE A 131 -10.55 3.04 1.71
CA PHE A 131 -10.18 3.29 3.10
C PHE A 131 -8.87 4.09 3.20
N GLY A 132 -7.83 3.64 2.51
CA GLY A 132 -6.53 4.33 2.52
C GLY A 132 -6.61 5.77 1.97
N VAL A 133 -7.32 5.96 0.85
CA VAL A 133 -7.52 7.29 0.25
C VAL A 133 -8.29 8.21 1.21
N ALA A 134 -9.38 7.73 1.81
CA ALA A 134 -10.20 8.54 2.73
C ALA A 134 -9.45 8.87 4.04
N ALA A 135 -8.63 7.93 4.55
CA ALA A 135 -7.83 8.14 5.76
C ALA A 135 -6.75 9.22 5.55
N MET A 136 -6.03 9.14 4.43
CA MET A 136 -5.02 10.15 4.08
C MET A 136 -5.67 11.53 3.89
N ALA A 137 -6.79 11.61 3.17
CA ALA A 137 -7.51 12.85 2.97
C ALA A 137 -8.04 13.41 4.30
N TYR A 138 -8.57 12.57 5.18
CA TYR A 138 -9.02 12.97 6.50
C TYR A 138 -7.90 13.59 7.34
N VAL A 139 -6.72 12.93 7.37
CA VAL A 139 -5.55 13.46 8.10
C VAL A 139 -5.09 14.80 7.52
N ALA A 140 -5.12 14.96 6.18
CA ALA A 140 -4.83 16.24 5.54
C ALA A 140 -5.82 17.33 5.97
N ASP A 141 -7.13 17.01 5.99
CA ASP A 141 -8.21 17.95 6.31
C ASP A 141 -8.20 18.43 7.78
N ILE A 142 -7.65 17.62 8.70
CA ILE A 142 -7.57 17.98 10.14
C ILE A 142 -6.20 18.49 10.58
N SER A 143 -5.22 18.55 9.67
CA SER A 143 -3.84 18.94 9.96
C SER A 143 -3.54 20.34 9.39
N ASP A 144 -2.78 21.11 10.15
CA ASP A 144 -2.21 22.37 9.64
C ASP A 144 -1.04 22.09 8.69
N ALA A 145 -0.71 23.05 7.83
CA ALA A 145 0.40 22.93 6.87
C ALA A 145 1.76 22.56 7.52
N ARG A 146 1.97 22.95 8.79
CA ARG A 146 3.20 22.63 9.54
C ARG A 146 3.22 21.21 10.12
N THR A 147 2.05 20.66 10.45
CA THR A 147 1.91 19.36 11.13
C THR A 147 1.52 18.23 10.19
N CYS A 148 1.00 18.53 9.02
CA CYS A 148 0.50 17.54 8.04
C CYS A 148 1.56 16.48 7.68
N GLY A 149 2.77 16.89 7.34
CA GLY A 149 3.87 15.96 7.03
C GLY A 149 4.23 15.04 8.19
N HIS A 150 4.27 15.57 9.43
CA HIS A 150 4.51 14.81 10.63
C HIS A 150 3.39 13.79 10.88
N ASN A 151 2.13 14.21 10.78
CA ASN A 151 0.97 13.36 10.98
C ASN A 151 0.89 12.25 9.94
N MET A 152 1.20 12.52 8.67
CA MET A 152 1.28 11.51 7.61
C MET A 152 2.37 10.48 7.89
N THR A 153 3.54 10.93 8.36
CA THR A 153 4.65 10.02 8.73
C THR A 153 4.27 9.13 9.90
N LEU A 154 3.60 9.70 10.92
CA LEU A 154 3.15 8.93 12.08
C LEU A 154 2.05 7.92 11.68
N LEU A 155 1.12 8.31 10.81
CA LEU A 155 0.10 7.40 10.27
C LEU A 155 0.75 6.21 9.55
N ALA A 156 1.74 6.46 8.71
CA ALA A 156 2.48 5.41 8.00
C ALA A 156 3.27 4.48 8.95
N ALA A 157 3.86 5.04 10.01
CA ALA A 157 4.56 4.25 11.04
C ALA A 157 3.58 3.34 11.81
N VAL A 158 2.43 3.86 12.20
CA VAL A 158 1.34 3.10 12.85
C VAL A 158 0.85 1.98 11.93
N GLN A 159 0.62 2.27 10.65
CA GLN A 159 0.23 1.29 9.64
C GLN A 159 1.26 0.16 9.52
N SER A 160 2.54 0.48 9.46
CA SER A 160 3.62 -0.51 9.33
C SER A 160 3.71 -1.44 10.54
N ALA A 161 3.59 -0.89 11.76
CA ALA A 161 3.57 -1.68 12.98
C ALA A 161 2.33 -2.59 13.06
N ALA A 162 1.17 -2.06 12.68
CA ALA A 162 -0.10 -2.79 12.65
C ALA A 162 -0.10 -3.92 11.62
N THR A 163 0.54 -3.72 10.46
CA THR A 163 0.73 -4.75 9.44
C THR A 163 1.45 -5.98 10.02
N ALA A 164 2.56 -5.80 10.74
CA ALA A 164 3.28 -6.89 11.38
C ALA A 164 2.41 -7.63 12.41
N MET A 165 1.61 -6.90 13.18
CA MET A 165 0.64 -7.50 14.12
C MET A 165 -0.44 -8.29 13.39
N GLY A 166 -0.92 -7.81 12.24
CA GLY A 166 -1.90 -8.51 11.40
C GLY A 166 -1.42 -9.88 10.95
N TYR A 167 -0.19 -9.97 10.45
CA TYR A 167 0.42 -11.25 10.08
C TYR A 167 0.51 -12.21 11.27
N LEU A 168 0.94 -11.72 12.45
CA LEU A 168 1.06 -12.54 13.64
C LEU A 168 -0.30 -13.10 14.07
N VAL A 169 -1.29 -12.23 14.21
CA VAL A 169 -2.65 -12.61 14.63
C VAL A 169 -3.27 -13.57 13.63
N GLY A 170 -3.14 -13.30 12.34
CA GLY A 170 -3.67 -14.13 11.27
C GLY A 170 -3.08 -15.53 11.24
N GLY A 171 -1.76 -15.63 11.39
CA GLY A 171 -1.08 -16.92 11.45
C GLY A 171 -1.49 -17.79 12.64
N VAL A 172 -1.71 -17.17 13.80
CA VAL A 172 -2.15 -17.87 15.03
C VAL A 172 -3.62 -18.26 14.95
N VAL A 173 -4.50 -17.33 14.58
CA VAL A 173 -5.95 -17.57 14.53
C VAL A 173 -6.34 -18.56 13.43
N GLY A 174 -5.69 -18.48 12.28
CA GLY A 174 -5.95 -19.37 11.14
C GLY A 174 -5.21 -20.70 11.17
N GLN A 175 -4.55 -21.06 12.26
CA GLN A 175 -3.74 -22.27 12.34
C GLN A 175 -4.56 -23.55 12.10
N ASN A 176 -5.74 -23.64 12.68
CA ASN A 176 -6.60 -24.83 12.57
C ASN A 176 -7.55 -24.75 11.37
N ASP A 177 -8.06 -23.56 11.08
CA ASP A 177 -8.98 -23.29 9.97
C ASP A 177 -8.70 -21.88 9.42
N PRO A 178 -8.28 -21.76 8.14
CA PRO A 178 -8.10 -20.46 7.48
C PRO A 178 -9.32 -19.55 7.59
N GLY A 179 -10.53 -20.11 7.62
CA GLY A 179 -11.79 -19.36 7.71
C GLY A 179 -11.88 -18.48 8.94
N HIS A 180 -11.28 -18.88 10.06
CA HIS A 180 -11.28 -18.05 11.28
C HIS A 180 -10.60 -16.68 11.07
N SER A 181 -9.53 -16.64 10.26
CA SER A 181 -8.84 -15.38 9.95
C SER A 181 -9.70 -14.44 9.08
N PHE A 182 -10.46 -14.97 8.13
CA PHE A 182 -11.41 -14.18 7.33
C PHE A 182 -12.57 -13.63 8.17
N ILE A 183 -13.11 -14.46 9.06
CA ILE A 183 -14.19 -14.04 9.97
C ILE A 183 -13.68 -12.96 10.93
N LEU A 184 -12.49 -13.16 11.51
CA LEU A 184 -11.87 -12.15 12.37
C LEU A 184 -11.65 -10.82 11.63
N GLN A 185 -11.13 -10.88 10.39
CA GLN A 185 -10.96 -9.71 9.55
C GLN A 185 -12.27 -8.95 9.36
N PHE A 186 -13.36 -9.64 9.04
CA PHE A 186 -14.66 -9.02 8.88
C PHE A 186 -15.13 -8.29 10.13
N PHE A 187 -15.00 -8.91 11.31
CA PHE A 187 -15.41 -8.27 12.56
C PHE A 187 -14.53 -7.07 12.93
N ILE A 188 -13.22 -7.13 12.69
CA ILE A 188 -12.33 -5.98 12.88
C ILE A 188 -12.75 -4.83 11.95
N LEU A 189 -13.03 -5.10 10.67
CA LEU A 189 -13.46 -4.07 9.71
C LEU A 189 -14.84 -3.49 10.06
N LEU A 190 -15.75 -4.29 10.61
CA LEU A 190 -17.02 -3.81 11.13
C LEU A 190 -16.83 -2.90 12.36
N LEU A 191 -15.90 -3.26 13.25
CA LEU A 191 -15.50 -2.40 14.37
C LEU A 191 -14.89 -1.08 13.88
N VAL A 192 -14.02 -1.11 12.87
CA VAL A 192 -13.43 0.08 12.24
C VAL A 192 -14.52 0.99 11.65
N ALA A 193 -15.50 0.41 10.96
CA ALA A 193 -16.64 1.17 10.45
C ALA A 193 -17.45 1.83 11.57
N GLY A 194 -17.71 1.09 12.65
CA GLY A 194 -18.37 1.60 13.85
C GLY A 194 -17.57 2.73 14.52
N MET A 195 -16.25 2.54 14.69
CA MET A 195 -15.36 3.58 15.24
C MET A 195 -15.41 4.86 14.38
N ALA A 196 -15.32 4.73 13.04
CA ALA A 196 -15.39 5.87 12.14
C ALA A 196 -16.73 6.62 12.32
N LEU A 197 -17.86 5.91 12.28
CA LEU A 197 -19.19 6.55 12.34
C LEU A 197 -19.52 7.11 13.72
N LEU A 198 -19.07 6.49 14.80
CA LEU A 198 -19.45 6.89 16.16
C LEU A 198 -18.50 7.92 16.76
N LEU A 199 -17.20 7.84 16.47
CA LEU A 199 -16.18 8.63 17.16
C LEU A 199 -15.62 9.78 16.32
N LEU A 200 -15.58 9.66 14.97
CA LEU A 200 -15.04 10.69 14.09
C LEU A 200 -16.14 11.66 13.62
N ALA A 201 -15.78 12.94 13.56
CA ALA A 201 -16.53 13.98 12.83
C ALA A 201 -15.73 14.39 11.57
N GLU A 202 -16.41 14.90 10.55
CA GLU A 202 -15.75 15.46 9.38
C GLU A 202 -14.82 16.63 9.80
N GLY A 203 -13.70 16.79 9.10
CA GLY A 203 -12.76 17.89 9.34
C GLY A 203 -13.42 19.26 9.12
N GLY A 204 -12.95 20.26 9.85
CA GLY A 204 -13.54 21.60 9.77
C GLY A 204 -13.38 22.32 8.42
N THR A 205 -12.42 21.88 7.60
CA THR A 205 -12.13 22.37 6.25
C THR A 205 -12.84 21.60 5.15
N PHE A 206 -13.60 20.53 5.52
CA PHE A 206 -14.28 19.72 4.53
C PHE A 206 -15.48 20.43 3.91
N GLU A 207 -15.35 20.79 2.65
CA GLU A 207 -16.43 21.29 1.82
C GLU A 207 -16.81 20.20 0.78
N ARG A 208 -18.11 19.89 0.70
CA ARG A 208 -18.59 18.90 -0.27
C ARG A 208 -18.42 19.39 -1.69
N ALA A 209 -17.73 18.61 -2.51
CA ALA A 209 -17.67 18.87 -3.95
C ALA A 209 -19.08 18.82 -4.56
N GLN A 210 -19.47 19.91 -5.22
CA GLN A 210 -20.77 20.00 -5.92
C GLN A 210 -20.72 19.42 -7.33
N GLU A 211 -19.52 19.13 -7.84
CA GLU A 211 -19.33 18.65 -9.19
C GLU A 211 -19.82 17.20 -9.39
N PRO A 212 -20.37 16.87 -10.56
CA PRO A 212 -20.86 15.53 -10.85
C PRO A 212 -19.72 14.50 -10.86
N LEU A 213 -20.02 13.28 -10.39
CA LEU A 213 -19.13 12.13 -10.54
C LEU A 213 -19.09 11.74 -12.02
N THR A 214 -18.00 12.05 -12.71
CA THR A 214 -17.78 11.65 -14.10
C THR A 214 -16.72 10.55 -14.15
N LEU A 215 -17.03 9.46 -14.86
CA LEU A 215 -16.09 8.35 -15.08
C LEU A 215 -14.76 8.80 -15.70
N GLY A 216 -14.76 9.88 -16.49
CA GLY A 216 -13.55 10.46 -17.04
C GLY A 216 -12.58 11.00 -15.97
N ARG A 217 -13.09 11.58 -14.88
CA ARG A 217 -12.26 12.05 -13.75
C ARG A 217 -11.79 10.91 -12.84
N ALA A 218 -12.55 9.83 -12.76
CA ALA A 218 -12.20 8.63 -12.01
C ALA A 218 -11.18 7.73 -12.75
N ASN A 219 -10.85 8.04 -14.01
CA ASN A 219 -9.97 7.22 -14.81
C ASN A 219 -8.49 7.47 -14.42
N PRO A 220 -7.79 6.49 -13.83
CA PRO A 220 -6.38 6.63 -13.48
C PRO A 220 -5.47 6.85 -14.71
N LEU A 221 -5.88 6.35 -15.89
CA LEU A 221 -5.14 6.53 -17.14
C LEU A 221 -5.24 7.95 -17.68
N ALA A 222 -6.34 8.66 -17.43
CA ALA A 222 -6.48 10.06 -17.80
C ALA A 222 -5.52 10.97 -17.00
N ALA A 223 -5.29 10.63 -15.72
CA ALA A 223 -4.28 11.30 -14.90
C ALA A 223 -2.87 11.11 -15.47
N LEU A 224 -2.58 9.95 -16.05
CA LEU A 224 -1.30 9.66 -16.71
C LEU A 224 -1.13 10.40 -18.04
N ALA A 225 -2.20 10.61 -18.81
CA ALA A 225 -2.13 11.32 -20.10
C ALA A 225 -1.62 12.76 -19.97
N GLY A 226 -1.95 13.45 -18.85
CA GLY A 226 -1.49 14.80 -18.55
C GLY A 226 -0.06 14.90 -18.00
N THR A 227 0.68 13.78 -17.89
CA THR A 227 2.05 13.76 -17.33
C THR A 227 3.16 13.65 -18.39
N ARG A 228 2.82 13.66 -19.67
CA ARG A 228 3.80 13.49 -20.75
C ARG A 228 4.93 14.54 -20.71
N GLU A 229 4.63 15.74 -20.28
CA GLU A 229 5.61 16.83 -20.11
C GLU A 229 6.63 16.57 -18.98
N LEU A 230 6.28 15.71 -18.01
CA LEU A 230 7.14 15.35 -16.89
C LEU A 230 8.11 14.20 -17.21
N LEU A 231 7.94 13.53 -18.37
CA LEU A 231 8.73 12.38 -18.78
C LEU A 231 10.11 12.80 -19.32
N SER A 232 10.94 13.35 -18.45
CA SER A 232 12.36 13.57 -18.77
C SER A 232 13.11 12.22 -18.83
N PRO A 233 14.25 12.10 -19.52
CA PRO A 233 15.06 10.88 -19.55
C PRO A 233 15.44 10.36 -18.16
N TRP A 234 15.66 11.26 -17.20
CA TRP A 234 15.87 10.89 -15.79
C TRP A 234 14.61 10.25 -15.20
N MET A 235 13.44 10.88 -15.39
CA MET A 235 12.17 10.36 -14.90
C MET A 235 11.84 9.00 -15.51
N CYS A 236 12.08 8.82 -16.81
CA CYS A 236 11.87 7.52 -17.46
C CYS A 236 12.74 6.42 -16.85
N ALA A 237 14.04 6.68 -16.62
CA ALA A 237 14.94 5.73 -15.98
C ALA A 237 14.54 5.45 -14.52
N PHE A 238 14.10 6.48 -13.78
CA PHE A 238 13.62 6.35 -12.41
C PHE A 238 12.34 5.52 -12.33
N LEU A 239 11.35 5.78 -13.21
CA LEU A 239 10.09 5.02 -13.25
C LEU A 239 10.33 3.57 -13.68
N THR A 240 11.24 3.33 -14.64
CA THR A 240 11.66 1.97 -15.02
C THR A 240 12.26 1.23 -13.83
N SER A 241 13.14 1.87 -13.06
CA SER A 241 13.68 1.29 -11.82
C SER A 241 12.56 1.00 -10.80
N THR A 242 11.57 1.89 -10.68
CA THR A 242 10.42 1.70 -9.79
C THR A 242 9.59 0.50 -10.19
N VAL A 243 9.23 0.37 -11.47
CA VAL A 243 8.46 -0.78 -11.99
C VAL A 243 9.21 -2.07 -11.72
N LEU A 244 10.50 -2.15 -12.09
CA LEU A 244 11.32 -3.34 -11.94
C LEU A 244 11.50 -3.75 -10.46
N ALA A 245 11.73 -2.80 -9.57
CA ALA A 245 11.85 -3.07 -8.14
C ALA A 245 10.51 -3.55 -7.54
N CYS A 246 9.38 -3.00 -8.00
CA CYS A 246 8.06 -3.46 -7.56
C CYS A 246 7.67 -4.81 -8.16
N VAL A 247 8.09 -5.11 -9.40
CA VAL A 247 8.01 -6.47 -9.98
C VAL A 247 8.74 -7.47 -9.08
N ALA A 248 9.98 -7.15 -8.72
CA ALA A 248 10.83 -8.00 -7.90
C ALA A 248 10.24 -8.23 -6.50
N SER A 249 9.87 -7.15 -5.81
CA SER A 249 9.31 -7.21 -4.46
C SER A 249 8.00 -8.00 -4.43
N SER A 250 7.07 -7.70 -5.34
CA SER A 250 5.77 -8.36 -5.41
C SER A 250 5.90 -9.84 -5.79
N ALA A 251 6.78 -10.17 -6.73
CA ALA A 251 7.07 -11.55 -7.09
C ALA A 251 7.62 -12.34 -5.91
N PHE A 252 8.57 -11.75 -5.18
CA PHE A 252 9.15 -12.37 -4.00
C PHE A 252 8.12 -12.55 -2.88
N ASP A 253 7.43 -11.47 -2.47
CA ASP A 253 6.54 -11.49 -1.30
C ASP A 253 5.44 -12.54 -1.44
N ASN A 254 4.81 -12.64 -2.63
CA ASN A 254 3.76 -13.60 -2.88
C ASN A 254 4.29 -15.03 -2.97
N SER A 255 5.40 -15.24 -3.70
CA SER A 255 6.01 -16.56 -3.84
C SER A 255 6.59 -17.07 -2.53
N PHE A 256 7.20 -16.23 -1.70
CA PHE A 256 7.78 -16.63 -0.42
C PHE A 256 6.71 -17.13 0.55
N ASN A 257 5.57 -16.44 0.65
CA ASN A 257 4.46 -16.87 1.48
C ASN A 257 3.91 -18.25 1.04
N TYR A 258 3.74 -18.44 -0.27
CA TYR A 258 3.26 -19.69 -0.85
C TYR A 258 4.30 -20.81 -0.70
N TYR A 259 5.57 -20.53 -0.99
CA TYR A 259 6.69 -21.46 -0.94
C TYR A 259 6.93 -22.07 0.45
N LEU A 260 6.78 -21.28 1.52
CA LEU A 260 6.91 -21.76 2.89
C LEU A 260 5.87 -22.83 3.21
N ARG A 261 4.67 -22.70 2.69
CA ARG A 261 3.60 -23.68 2.89
C ARG A 261 3.72 -24.87 1.96
N ASP A 262 3.95 -24.63 0.68
CA ASP A 262 3.99 -25.63 -0.38
C ASP A 262 5.21 -26.55 -0.24
N GLN A 263 6.41 -26.00 -0.20
CA GLN A 263 7.66 -26.77 -0.20
C GLN A 263 8.11 -27.24 1.18
N PHE A 264 7.84 -26.46 2.23
CA PHE A 264 8.27 -26.80 3.59
C PHE A 264 7.14 -27.29 4.49
N SER A 265 5.91 -27.30 4.00
CA SER A 265 4.72 -27.68 4.76
C SER A 265 4.59 -26.94 6.11
N PHE A 266 5.10 -25.71 6.19
CA PHE A 266 5.04 -24.94 7.42
C PHE A 266 3.60 -24.65 7.81
N PRO A 267 3.26 -24.78 9.11
CA PRO A 267 1.99 -24.30 9.63
C PRO A 267 1.84 -22.79 9.38
N THR A 268 0.62 -22.32 9.17
CA THR A 268 0.32 -20.89 8.95
C THR A 268 0.85 -19.97 10.05
N THR A 269 0.95 -20.47 11.27
CA THR A 269 1.55 -19.78 12.41
C THR A 269 3.00 -19.38 12.16
N TYR A 270 3.79 -20.24 11.51
CA TYR A 270 5.20 -19.94 11.19
C TYR A 270 5.29 -18.82 10.16
N ASN A 271 4.41 -18.80 9.14
CA ASN A 271 4.33 -17.68 8.21
C ASN A 271 4.03 -16.38 8.96
N GLY A 272 3.07 -16.42 9.90
CA GLY A 272 2.74 -15.29 10.75
C GLY A 272 3.95 -14.78 11.56
N TYR A 273 4.71 -15.67 12.19
CA TYR A 273 5.91 -15.31 12.96
C TYR A 273 7.01 -14.72 12.09
N ILE A 274 7.28 -15.31 10.92
CA ILE A 274 8.31 -14.83 10.00
C ILE A 274 7.97 -13.41 9.52
N TYR A 275 6.74 -13.19 9.04
CA TYR A 275 6.33 -11.86 8.56
C TYR A 275 6.23 -10.82 9.68
N ALA A 276 5.84 -11.20 10.89
CA ALA A 276 5.87 -10.31 12.05
C ALA A 276 7.31 -9.91 12.41
N ALA A 277 8.24 -10.87 12.47
CA ALA A 277 9.65 -10.60 12.72
C ALA A 277 10.26 -9.69 11.65
N VAL A 278 9.98 -9.98 10.37
CA VAL A 278 10.41 -9.17 9.23
C VAL A 278 9.82 -7.75 9.31
N GLY A 279 8.55 -7.61 9.69
CA GLY A 279 7.92 -6.29 9.87
C GLY A 279 8.61 -5.46 10.95
N VAL A 280 8.93 -6.05 12.09
CA VAL A 280 9.67 -5.38 13.18
C VAL A 280 11.09 -5.02 12.72
N LEU A 281 11.82 -5.95 12.10
CA LEU A 281 13.16 -5.70 11.59
C LEU A 281 13.17 -4.62 10.50
N GLY A 282 12.19 -4.63 9.62
CA GLY A 282 12.00 -3.62 8.59
C GLY A 282 11.74 -2.23 9.17
N LEU A 283 10.90 -2.13 10.21
CA LEU A 283 10.67 -0.87 10.92
C LEU A 283 11.97 -0.35 11.55
N LEU A 284 12.72 -1.19 12.26
CA LEU A 284 14.00 -0.82 12.86
C LEU A 284 15.03 -0.41 11.80
N ALA A 285 15.09 -1.14 10.67
CA ALA A 285 15.97 -0.81 9.57
C ALA A 285 15.63 0.56 8.95
N ASN A 286 14.34 0.86 8.75
CA ASN A 286 13.91 2.16 8.24
C ASN A 286 14.24 3.32 9.20
N LEU A 287 14.03 3.14 10.51
CA LEU A 287 14.29 4.16 11.52
C LEU A 287 15.79 4.41 11.74
N THR A 288 16.63 3.44 11.47
CA THR A 288 18.08 3.55 11.69
C THR A 288 18.86 3.79 10.40
N VAL A 289 18.91 2.79 9.54
CA VAL A 289 19.67 2.82 8.27
C VAL A 289 18.93 3.64 7.22
N GLY A 290 17.61 3.49 7.11
CA GLY A 290 16.78 4.17 6.11
C GLY A 290 16.87 5.69 6.21
N LEU A 291 16.75 6.25 7.43
CA LEU A 291 16.90 7.69 7.66
C LEU A 291 18.28 8.22 7.31
N ARG A 292 19.35 7.43 7.52
CA ARG A 292 20.72 7.81 7.14
C ARG A 292 20.91 7.79 5.63
N LEU A 293 20.39 6.76 4.96
CA LEU A 293 20.47 6.62 3.51
C LEU A 293 19.67 7.70 2.76
N GLN A 294 18.50 8.09 3.28
CA GLN A 294 17.69 9.19 2.70
C GLN A 294 18.39 10.55 2.82
N ARG A 295 19.27 10.74 3.81
CA ARG A 295 20.09 11.94 3.99
C ARG A 295 21.44 11.88 3.25
N ALA A 296 21.70 10.80 2.52
CA ALA A 296 22.94 10.66 1.76
C ALA A 296 23.03 11.72 0.66
N ARG A 297 24.24 12.27 0.44
CA ARG A 297 24.49 13.30 -0.59
C ARG A 297 24.16 12.83 -2.01
N ASP A 298 24.22 11.53 -2.28
CA ASP A 298 23.94 10.89 -3.56
C ASP A 298 22.87 9.81 -3.34
N GLY A 299 21.60 10.24 -3.38
CA GLY A 299 20.44 9.38 -3.11
C GLY A 299 20.28 8.27 -4.14
N GLU A 300 20.57 8.55 -5.43
CA GLU A 300 20.50 7.52 -6.49
C GLU A 300 21.58 6.44 -6.28
N ARG A 301 22.79 6.81 -5.84
CA ARG A 301 23.84 5.84 -5.51
C ARG A 301 23.47 4.97 -4.32
N ALA A 302 22.92 5.59 -3.27
CA ALA A 302 22.49 4.87 -2.08
C ALA A 302 21.36 3.87 -2.41
N LEU A 303 20.37 4.30 -3.17
CA LEU A 303 19.27 3.44 -3.65
C LEU A 303 19.80 2.31 -4.54
N GLY A 304 20.69 2.61 -5.48
CA GLY A 304 21.32 1.60 -6.33
C GLY A 304 22.05 0.53 -5.53
N GLY A 305 22.74 0.92 -4.46
CA GLY A 305 23.39 -0.01 -3.52
C GLY A 305 22.39 -0.91 -2.79
N VAL A 306 21.27 -0.34 -2.30
CA VAL A 306 20.19 -1.11 -1.64
C VAL A 306 19.59 -2.14 -2.60
N LEU A 307 19.27 -1.75 -3.83
CA LEU A 307 18.71 -2.66 -4.84
C LEU A 307 19.71 -3.74 -5.27
N ALA A 308 20.98 -3.41 -5.41
CA ALA A 308 22.02 -4.37 -5.74
C ALA A 308 22.25 -5.38 -4.60
N CYS A 309 22.28 -4.94 -3.34
CA CYS A 309 22.36 -5.84 -2.20
C CYS A 309 21.15 -6.77 -2.11
N ALA A 310 19.93 -6.24 -2.35
CA ALA A 310 18.71 -7.04 -2.42
C ALA A 310 18.82 -8.12 -3.51
N ALA A 311 19.29 -7.75 -4.71
CA ALA A 311 19.48 -8.69 -5.83
C ALA A 311 20.46 -9.81 -5.48
N VAL A 312 21.62 -9.48 -4.88
CA VAL A 312 22.66 -10.45 -4.51
C VAL A 312 22.16 -11.40 -3.42
N LEU A 313 21.53 -10.86 -2.36
CA LEU A 313 20.99 -11.67 -1.28
C LEU A 313 19.93 -12.65 -1.79
N LEU A 314 19.01 -12.16 -2.64
CA LEU A 314 17.96 -12.99 -3.20
C LEU A 314 18.52 -14.05 -4.17
N ALA A 315 19.48 -13.71 -5.02
CA ALA A 315 20.17 -14.69 -5.84
C ALA A 315 20.87 -15.77 -5.00
N SER A 316 21.42 -15.39 -3.84
CA SER A 316 22.09 -16.31 -2.93
C SER A 316 21.14 -17.32 -2.26
N THR A 317 19.83 -16.99 -2.15
CA THR A 317 18.83 -17.93 -1.58
C THR A 317 18.66 -19.19 -2.42
N VAL A 318 18.88 -19.10 -3.73
CA VAL A 318 18.79 -20.25 -4.66
C VAL A 318 19.87 -21.30 -4.39
N PHE A 319 21.03 -20.88 -3.83
CA PHE A 319 22.15 -21.74 -3.50
C PHE A 319 22.14 -22.19 -2.03
N ALA A 320 21.10 -21.86 -1.28
CA ALA A 320 21.02 -22.22 0.13
C ALA A 320 20.87 -23.74 0.31
N VAL A 321 21.86 -24.37 0.93
CA VAL A 321 21.94 -25.84 1.10
C VAL A 321 21.03 -26.32 2.24
N ASN A 322 20.72 -25.47 3.21
CA ASN A 322 19.94 -25.83 4.38
C ASN A 322 18.96 -24.72 4.79
N MET A 323 17.91 -25.11 5.53
CA MET A 323 16.82 -24.26 5.96
C MET A 323 17.25 -23.01 6.75
N PRO A 324 18.15 -23.10 7.78
CA PRO A 324 18.55 -21.90 8.51
C PRO A 324 19.26 -20.86 7.64
N VAL A 325 20.08 -21.28 6.69
CA VAL A 325 20.75 -20.39 5.73
C VAL A 325 19.71 -19.77 4.79
N TYR A 326 18.78 -20.54 4.28
CA TYR A 326 17.70 -20.04 3.43
C TYR A 326 16.87 -18.96 4.15
N LEU A 327 16.42 -19.22 5.37
CA LEU A 327 15.65 -18.25 6.16
C LEU A 327 16.49 -17.01 6.52
N GLY A 328 17.74 -17.20 6.91
CA GLY A 328 18.66 -16.09 7.23
C GLY A 328 18.90 -15.14 6.06
N LEU A 329 19.10 -15.68 4.85
CA LEU A 329 19.24 -14.90 3.61
C LEU A 329 17.96 -14.16 3.26
N ASN A 330 16.80 -14.80 3.41
CA ASN A 330 15.51 -14.15 3.17
C ASN A 330 15.22 -13.03 4.17
N ILE A 331 15.52 -13.22 5.45
CA ILE A 331 15.39 -12.15 6.47
C ILE A 331 16.34 -10.98 6.14
N ALA A 332 17.58 -11.26 5.78
CA ALA A 332 18.54 -10.23 5.36
C ALA A 332 18.05 -9.49 4.11
N PHE A 333 17.51 -10.21 3.11
CA PHE A 333 16.91 -9.61 1.94
C PHE A 333 15.76 -8.66 2.30
N TYR A 334 14.85 -9.07 3.20
CA TYR A 334 13.71 -8.24 3.60
C TYR A 334 14.13 -6.89 4.20
N ILE A 335 15.25 -6.83 4.91
CA ILE A 335 15.79 -5.56 5.43
C ILE A 335 16.01 -4.57 4.27
N PHE A 336 16.64 -5.02 3.18
CA PHE A 336 16.84 -4.18 1.99
C PHE A 336 15.55 -3.93 1.22
N ASN A 337 14.66 -4.93 1.15
CA ASN A 337 13.35 -4.79 0.49
C ASN A 337 12.47 -3.72 1.16
N THR A 338 12.52 -3.56 2.47
CA THR A 338 11.74 -2.51 3.15
C THR A 338 12.33 -1.10 2.99
N LEU A 339 13.64 -0.99 2.71
CA LEU A 339 14.32 0.31 2.59
C LEU A 339 14.08 1.01 1.25
N TYR A 340 13.89 0.26 0.14
CA TYR A 340 13.86 0.87 -1.18
C TYR A 340 12.63 1.76 -1.43
N VAL A 341 11.45 1.38 -0.92
CA VAL A 341 10.20 2.14 -1.17
C VAL A 341 10.27 3.56 -0.63
N PRO A 342 10.59 3.80 0.67
CA PRO A 342 10.68 5.17 1.18
C PRO A 342 11.83 5.97 0.55
N MET A 343 12.92 5.30 0.11
CA MET A 343 13.99 5.97 -0.62
C MET A 343 13.53 6.42 -2.02
N MET A 344 12.80 5.57 -2.74
CA MET A 344 12.21 5.95 -4.04
C MET A 344 11.19 7.08 -3.88
N GLN A 345 10.34 7.04 -2.86
CA GLN A 345 9.39 8.12 -2.58
C GLN A 345 10.12 9.44 -2.32
N ALA A 346 11.17 9.44 -1.51
CA ALA A 346 11.96 10.62 -1.25
C ALA A 346 12.61 11.18 -2.51
N LEU A 347 13.16 10.33 -3.39
CA LEU A 347 13.78 10.74 -4.64
C LEU A 347 12.76 11.28 -5.66
N SER A 348 11.54 10.74 -5.69
CA SER A 348 10.50 11.18 -6.63
C SER A 348 10.14 12.65 -6.44
N ILE A 349 10.12 13.12 -5.19
CA ILE A 349 9.72 14.50 -4.82
C ILE A 349 10.86 15.49 -5.07
N GLN A 350 12.11 15.05 -5.07
CA GLN A 350 13.29 15.93 -5.18
C GLN A 350 13.53 16.48 -6.60
N GLY A 351 12.84 15.98 -7.62
CA GLY A 351 13.15 16.22 -9.04
C GLY A 351 12.52 17.47 -9.67
N ASP A 352 11.50 18.09 -9.07
CA ASP A 352 10.78 19.21 -9.73
C ASP A 352 10.15 20.19 -8.74
N THR A 353 10.11 21.48 -9.11
CA THR A 353 9.61 22.59 -8.30
C THR A 353 8.11 22.87 -8.52
N GLY A 354 7.42 22.13 -9.37
CA GLY A 354 6.00 22.34 -9.67
C GLY A 354 5.30 21.06 -10.11
N GLY A 355 4.38 20.55 -9.31
CA GLY A 355 3.56 19.40 -9.71
C GLY A 355 3.73 18.14 -8.85
N HIS A 356 4.12 18.29 -7.59
CA HIS A 356 4.34 17.16 -6.67
C HIS A 356 3.22 16.10 -6.67
N GLY A 357 1.96 16.53 -6.80
CA GLY A 357 0.84 15.60 -6.90
C GLY A 357 0.84 14.75 -8.16
N LYS A 358 1.21 15.33 -9.32
CA LYS A 358 1.31 14.57 -10.59
C LYS A 358 2.46 13.56 -10.54
N ILE A 359 3.60 13.95 -9.97
CA ILE A 359 4.78 13.07 -9.83
C ILE A 359 4.46 11.93 -8.88
N ALA A 360 3.83 12.20 -7.74
CA ALA A 360 3.39 11.17 -6.80
C ALA A 360 2.39 10.20 -7.43
N GLY A 361 1.45 10.71 -8.25
CA GLY A 361 0.51 9.89 -9.02
C GLY A 361 1.22 8.99 -10.04
N LEU A 362 2.19 9.53 -10.78
CA LEU A 362 2.98 8.77 -11.76
C LEU A 362 3.82 7.67 -11.08
N PHE A 363 4.47 8.00 -9.96
CA PHE A 363 5.19 7.03 -9.13
C PHE A 363 4.28 5.91 -8.61
N GLN A 364 3.11 6.25 -8.07
CA GLN A 364 2.15 5.27 -7.57
C GLN A 364 1.60 4.37 -8.69
N SER A 365 1.38 4.93 -9.87
CA SER A 365 0.96 4.15 -11.05
C SER A 365 2.05 3.18 -11.50
N ALA A 366 3.31 3.62 -11.57
CA ALA A 366 4.45 2.77 -11.88
C ALA A 366 4.60 1.62 -10.87
N LYS A 367 4.44 1.93 -9.58
CA LYS A 367 4.44 0.94 -8.51
C LYS A 367 3.33 -0.10 -8.70
N SER A 368 2.09 0.33 -9.00
CA SER A 368 0.96 -0.58 -9.20
C SER A 368 1.15 -1.48 -10.42
N VAL A 369 1.66 -0.94 -11.52
CA VAL A 369 2.01 -1.74 -12.72
C VAL A 369 3.04 -2.80 -12.37
N GLY A 370 4.09 -2.44 -11.61
CA GLY A 370 5.10 -3.39 -11.15
C GLY A 370 4.52 -4.48 -10.26
N MET A 371 3.64 -4.13 -9.32
CA MET A 371 2.98 -5.08 -8.43
C MET A 371 2.11 -6.09 -9.19
N VAL A 372 1.29 -5.63 -10.13
CA VAL A 372 0.44 -6.50 -10.95
C VAL A 372 1.29 -7.42 -11.81
N ALA A 373 2.25 -6.86 -12.55
CA ALA A 373 3.12 -7.63 -13.44
C ALA A 373 3.96 -8.66 -12.68
N GLY A 374 4.54 -8.27 -11.54
CA GLY A 374 5.36 -9.14 -10.70
C GLY A 374 4.59 -10.31 -10.12
N SER A 375 3.39 -10.06 -9.60
CA SER A 375 2.54 -11.11 -9.03
C SER A 375 2.05 -12.09 -10.09
N LEU A 376 1.59 -11.59 -11.25
CA LEU A 376 1.18 -12.44 -12.37
C LEU A 376 2.34 -13.31 -12.85
N ALA A 377 3.48 -12.71 -13.15
CA ALA A 377 4.64 -13.43 -13.62
C ALA A 377 5.11 -14.49 -12.62
N ALA A 378 5.14 -14.12 -11.32
CA ALA A 378 5.54 -15.04 -10.25
C ALA A 378 4.64 -16.29 -10.17
N GLY A 379 3.33 -16.11 -10.27
CA GLY A 379 2.39 -17.24 -10.25
C GLY A 379 2.65 -18.24 -11.38
N PHE A 380 2.72 -17.76 -12.63
CA PHE A 380 2.96 -18.63 -13.78
C PHE A 380 4.36 -19.25 -13.81
N VAL A 381 5.38 -18.51 -13.39
CA VAL A 381 6.76 -19.01 -13.35
C VAL A 381 6.95 -20.02 -12.23
N TYR A 382 6.20 -19.90 -11.12
CA TYR A 382 6.22 -20.86 -10.01
C TYR A 382 5.80 -22.27 -10.44
N GLU A 383 4.81 -22.38 -11.33
CA GLU A 383 4.34 -23.67 -11.85
C GLU A 383 5.44 -24.42 -12.62
N ALA A 384 6.34 -23.70 -13.32
CA ALA A 384 7.47 -24.31 -13.99
C ALA A 384 8.57 -24.76 -13.01
N SER A 385 8.85 -23.97 -11.99
CA SER A 385 9.71 -24.35 -10.85
C SER A 385 9.48 -23.40 -9.68
N PRO A 386 9.31 -23.91 -8.45
CA PRO A 386 9.12 -23.09 -7.24
C PRO A 386 10.24 -22.08 -6.96
N GLN A 387 11.44 -22.28 -7.50
CA GLN A 387 12.59 -21.41 -7.31
C GLN A 387 12.66 -20.27 -8.34
N LEU A 388 12.05 -20.41 -9.51
CA LEU A 388 12.15 -19.44 -10.59
C LEU A 388 11.64 -18.03 -10.23
N PRO A 389 10.57 -17.83 -9.45
CA PRO A 389 10.15 -16.50 -9.02
C PRO A 389 11.23 -15.75 -8.24
N PHE A 390 12.04 -16.45 -7.45
CA PHE A 390 13.14 -15.83 -6.70
C PHE A 390 14.28 -15.40 -7.63
N VAL A 391 14.60 -16.21 -8.65
CA VAL A 391 15.57 -15.84 -9.70
C VAL A 391 15.06 -14.64 -10.49
N MET A 392 13.79 -14.66 -10.90
CA MET A 392 13.15 -13.55 -11.61
C MET A 392 13.19 -12.26 -10.78
N ALA A 393 12.89 -12.34 -9.49
CA ALA A 393 12.94 -11.20 -8.59
C ALA A 393 14.38 -10.69 -8.42
N ALA A 394 15.39 -11.57 -8.28
CA ALA A 394 16.80 -11.18 -8.20
C ALA A 394 17.25 -10.45 -9.47
N VAL A 395 16.93 -10.98 -10.65
CA VAL A 395 17.22 -10.33 -11.95
C VAL A 395 16.52 -8.98 -12.05
N SER A 396 15.25 -8.90 -11.65
CA SER A 396 14.48 -7.65 -11.69
C SER A 396 15.07 -6.58 -10.76
N PHE A 397 15.54 -6.95 -9.56
CA PHE A 397 16.26 -6.02 -8.66
C PHE A 397 17.61 -5.57 -9.26
N ALA A 398 18.35 -6.47 -9.91
CA ALA A 398 19.60 -6.12 -10.58
C ALA A 398 19.37 -5.13 -11.74
N LEU A 399 18.34 -5.37 -12.55
CA LEU A 399 17.93 -4.45 -13.62
C LEU A 399 17.44 -3.10 -13.04
N ALA A 400 16.71 -3.11 -11.92
CA ALA A 400 16.30 -1.88 -11.24
C ALA A 400 17.49 -1.07 -10.74
N ALA A 401 18.53 -1.73 -10.19
CA ALA A 401 19.78 -1.09 -9.80
C ALA A 401 20.53 -0.51 -11.03
N GLY A 402 20.49 -1.20 -12.16
CA GLY A 402 21.02 -0.68 -13.43
C GLY A 402 20.28 0.56 -13.91
N ALA A 403 18.94 0.54 -13.89
CA ALA A 403 18.11 1.67 -14.31
C ALA A 403 18.34 2.92 -13.45
N ILE A 404 18.46 2.77 -12.13
CA ILE A 404 18.76 3.91 -11.24
C ILE A 404 20.21 4.43 -11.43
N ALA A 405 21.16 3.56 -11.78
CA ALA A 405 22.51 3.97 -12.15
C ALA A 405 22.53 4.80 -13.44
N VAL A 406 21.67 4.48 -14.41
CA VAL A 406 21.46 5.28 -15.64
C VAL A 406 20.84 6.64 -15.27
N ALA A 407 19.80 6.66 -14.42
CA ALA A 407 19.20 7.91 -13.94
C ALA A 407 20.26 8.81 -13.29
N ARG A 408 21.12 8.24 -12.43
CA ARG A 408 22.24 8.95 -11.80
C ARG A 408 23.21 9.53 -12.82
N LYS A 409 23.62 8.79 -13.84
CA LYS A 409 24.50 9.30 -14.92
C LYS A 409 23.87 10.49 -15.65
N ILE A 410 22.57 10.42 -15.95
CA ILE A 410 21.83 11.53 -16.58
C ILE A 410 21.79 12.75 -15.66
N ALA A 411 21.56 12.57 -14.35
CA ALA A 411 21.56 13.67 -13.37
C ALA A 411 22.92 14.35 -13.28
N LEU A 412 24.01 13.59 -13.26
CA LEU A 412 25.39 14.11 -13.22
C LEU A 412 25.75 14.88 -14.52
N ALA A 413 25.36 14.33 -15.70
CA ALA A 413 25.60 14.97 -17.00
C ALA A 413 24.88 16.31 -17.16
N ARG A 414 23.72 16.48 -16.50
CA ARG A 414 22.96 17.76 -16.51
C ARG A 414 23.42 18.78 -15.48
N GLY A 415 24.51 18.55 -14.79
CA GLY A 415 25.04 19.47 -13.79
C GLY A 415 24.20 19.60 -12.53
N ARG A 416 23.26 18.70 -12.31
CA ARG A 416 22.48 18.59 -11.05
C ARG A 416 23.37 18.01 -9.94
N ARG A 417 24.47 18.70 -9.61
CA ARG A 417 25.18 18.46 -8.36
C ARG A 417 24.41 19.23 -7.28
N ARG A 418 23.92 18.52 -6.32
CA ARG A 418 23.46 19.12 -5.05
C ARG A 418 24.64 19.43 -4.16
#